data_43fc52e13b3afdf304ee186b0ce78724
#
_entry.id   43fc52e13b3afdf304ee186b0ce78724
#
_cell.length_a   1.000
_cell.length_b   1.000
_cell.length_c   1.000
_cell.angle_alpha   90.00
_cell.angle_beta   90.00
_cell.angle_gamma   90.00
#
_symmetry.space_group_name_H-M   'P 1'
#
loop_
_entity.id
_entity.type
_entity.pdbx_description
1 polymer ?
#
loop_
_entity_poly.entity_id
_entity_poly.type
_entity_poly.pdbx_seq_one_letter_code
_entity_poly.pdbx_strand_id
1 'polypeptide(L)'
;MRRGAPPYTFPMTTPVRRLKTLITLSASIATLSLAAPERLAKAADPQEAGPKADASPTPEAKAAPAAKVWTTKHEMKVGGAVLAYTATAGTMLITNDKDEPIALFGFTAYVKNGADPRTRPVMFAYNGGPGSASAWLHMGILGPKRTLLEDLVPNTRGPFRTVENEFTILDRADLVMIDPVGTGFSRPIGKGEGKDFWGVDQDIKSVSDFIVRYLNQYGRWAAPKFILGESYGGMRTAGVAYELLEKHNVALNGVVLVSPYFDFASGNAGVNLRDGDVNYLSTYAATAWYHQVLANRPAQLQPFLREVEAFAEEVYAPVLFKGSRATAAERQKVLAGLARYTGVSADYWDKANFRMSEGHFLQELMRNKGVVTGRVDTRYTSGTLNPLAETMPYDPYGSAIAPAIVATFNDYYRQELKVESDRSYVLSAGLWKDWDDRHTRPGGSRVPFANTIEDLGHAMTLNPRMKVLIQTGYFDLACPYRTAEYAVEHLAVTEAVRSNASIAYYDAGHMMYVHPPSMQKFKNDLSAFVDANAR
;
A
#
# COMPACT_ATOMS: atom_id res chain seq x y z
N MET A 1 66.13 -6.95 23.05
CA MET A 1 66.13 -6.09 24.27
C MET A 1 64.76 -5.49 24.42
N ARG A 2 64.14 -5.80 25.54
CA ARG A 2 62.78 -5.35 25.90
C ARG A 2 62.78 -3.87 26.30
N ARG A 3 61.74 -3.11 25.98
CA ARG A 3 61.17 -2.07 26.85
C ARG A 3 59.68 -1.95 26.59
N GLY A 4 58.89 -2.30 27.62
CA GLY A 4 57.45 -2.18 27.67
C GLY A 4 57.01 -0.75 28.03
N ALA A 5 55.81 -0.38 27.63
CA ALA A 5 55.09 0.80 28.07
C ALA A 5 54.09 0.42 29.19
N PRO A 6 53.84 1.32 30.17
CA PRO A 6 53.01 1.02 31.33
C PRO A 6 51.49 1.20 31.07
N PRO A 7 50.63 0.62 31.93
CA PRO A 7 49.18 0.70 31.80
C PRO A 7 48.66 2.01 32.42
N TYR A 8 47.69 2.62 31.74
CA TYR A 8 46.92 3.74 32.27
C TYR A 8 45.82 3.24 33.23
N THR A 9 45.94 3.64 34.48
CA THR A 9 44.94 3.50 35.54
C THR A 9 44.02 4.73 35.54
N PHE A 10 42.71 4.52 35.52
CA PHE A 10 41.69 5.55 35.79
C PHE A 10 41.47 5.68 37.31
N PRO A 11 41.40 6.89 37.88
CA PRO A 11 40.94 7.06 39.24
C PRO A 11 39.38 7.13 39.29
N MET A 12 38.81 6.32 40.16
CA MET A 12 37.43 6.44 40.63
C MET A 12 37.35 7.46 41.78
N THR A 13 36.10 8.01 41.89
CA THR A 13 35.49 8.68 43.03
C THR A 13 35.44 10.20 43.05
N THR A 14 34.25 10.72 42.92
CA THR A 14 33.58 11.48 43.98
C THR A 14 32.04 11.63 43.70
N PRO A 15 31.18 11.65 44.72
CA PRO A 15 29.73 11.53 44.55
C PRO A 15 29.07 12.88 44.30
N VAL A 16 28.17 12.94 43.32
CA VAL A 16 27.34 14.11 43.05
C VAL A 16 26.09 14.09 43.97
N ARG A 17 25.99 15.09 44.82
CA ARG A 17 24.84 15.39 45.69
C ARG A 17 23.58 15.59 44.83
N ARG A 18 22.53 14.88 45.21
CA ARG A 18 21.14 15.13 44.72
C ARG A 18 20.65 16.49 45.23
N LEU A 19 20.40 17.39 44.32
CA LEU A 19 19.60 18.61 44.59
C LEU A 19 18.17 18.34 44.14
N LYS A 20 17.25 18.19 45.10
CA LYS A 20 15.82 18.16 44.87
C LYS A 20 15.35 19.60 44.74
N THR A 21 14.99 20.01 43.56
CA THR A 21 14.24 21.27 43.34
C THR A 21 12.77 20.89 43.12
N LEU A 22 11.93 21.19 44.13
CA LEU A 22 10.48 21.21 44.00
C LEU A 22 10.09 22.41 43.12
N ILE A 23 9.47 22.13 41.98
CA ILE A 23 8.74 23.14 41.21
C ILE A 23 7.27 22.87 41.45
N THR A 24 6.62 23.71 42.28
CA THR A 24 5.18 23.80 42.44
C THR A 24 4.61 24.57 41.25
N LEU A 25 3.93 23.89 40.35
CA LEU A 25 3.11 24.52 39.32
C LEU A 25 1.70 24.73 39.84
N SER A 26 1.34 25.97 40.09
CA SER A 26 -0.04 26.39 40.42
C SER A 26 -0.87 26.40 39.13
N ALA A 27 -1.78 25.43 38.96
CA ALA A 27 -2.78 25.45 37.92
C ALA A 27 -4.04 26.16 38.43
N SER A 28 -4.32 27.35 37.90
CA SER A 28 -5.60 28.05 38.14
C SER A 28 -6.66 27.43 37.22
N ILE A 29 -7.59 26.69 37.82
CA ILE A 29 -8.79 26.21 37.14
C ILE A 29 -9.89 27.25 37.38
N ALA A 30 -10.31 27.93 36.30
CA ALA A 30 -11.51 28.75 36.31
C ALA A 30 -12.74 27.84 36.14
N THR A 31 -13.48 27.64 37.24
CA THR A 31 -14.76 26.96 37.22
C THR A 31 -15.87 27.94 36.85
N LEU A 32 -16.49 27.74 35.67
CA LEU A 32 -17.77 28.35 35.34
C LEU A 32 -18.89 27.46 35.94
N SER A 33 -19.54 27.95 36.98
CA SER A 33 -20.76 27.35 37.57
C SER A 33 -21.95 27.72 36.69
N LEU A 34 -22.62 26.74 36.11
CA LEU A 34 -23.98 26.86 35.60
C LEU A 34 -24.91 26.16 36.62
N ALA A 35 -25.76 26.95 37.24
CA ALA A 35 -26.75 26.51 38.19
C ALA A 35 -27.86 25.72 37.49
N ALA A 36 -28.19 24.55 38.04
CA ALA A 36 -29.42 23.82 37.74
C ALA A 36 -30.36 23.90 38.98
N PRO A 37 -31.69 24.01 38.80
CA PRO A 37 -32.60 24.19 39.91
C PRO A 37 -32.87 22.89 40.67
N GLU A 38 -32.84 23.00 42.00
CA GLU A 38 -33.27 21.97 42.93
C GLU A 38 -34.75 21.64 42.74
N ARG A 39 -35.07 20.36 42.64
CA ARG A 39 -36.41 19.81 42.90
C ARG A 39 -36.37 18.96 44.16
N LEU A 40 -37.18 19.39 45.11
CA LEU A 40 -37.45 18.77 46.38
C LEU A 40 -37.80 17.28 46.29
N ALA A 41 -37.11 16.47 47.07
CA ALA A 41 -37.49 15.09 47.35
C ALA A 41 -38.70 15.08 48.31
N LYS A 42 -39.79 14.44 47.89
CA LYS A 42 -40.88 14.00 48.75
C LYS A 42 -40.66 12.52 49.07
N ALA A 43 -40.59 12.23 50.35
CA ALA A 43 -40.65 10.86 50.88
C ALA A 43 -42.00 10.23 50.50
N ALA A 44 -42.02 8.98 50.13
CA ALA A 44 -43.20 8.14 49.98
C ALA A 44 -42.96 6.79 50.67
N ASP A 45 -43.96 6.38 51.41
CA ASP A 45 -44.07 5.17 52.19
C ASP A 45 -43.96 3.86 51.39
N PRO A 46 -43.72 2.72 52.07
CA PRO A 46 -43.57 1.43 51.43
C PRO A 46 -44.95 0.85 51.04
N GLN A 47 -45.11 0.58 49.75
CA GLN A 47 -46.26 -0.14 49.20
C GLN A 47 -45.87 -1.51 48.63
N GLU A 48 -46.73 -2.44 48.93
CA GLU A 48 -46.77 -3.89 48.76
C GLU A 48 -46.23 -4.43 47.41
N ALA A 49 -45.70 -5.67 47.48
CA ALA A 49 -45.28 -6.49 46.38
C ALA A 49 -46.41 -6.78 45.39
N GLY A 50 -46.34 -6.18 44.19
CA GLY A 50 -47.17 -6.54 43.04
C GLY A 50 -46.56 -7.67 42.22
N PRO A 51 -47.31 -8.35 41.35
CA PRO A 51 -46.92 -9.59 40.70
C PRO A 51 -45.74 -9.40 39.74
N LYS A 52 -44.87 -10.43 39.65
CA LYS A 52 -43.73 -10.53 38.75
C LYS A 52 -44.15 -10.18 37.32
N ALA A 53 -43.57 -9.11 36.79
CA ALA A 53 -43.66 -8.80 35.36
C ALA A 53 -42.96 -9.91 34.56
N ASP A 54 -43.68 -10.43 33.57
CA ASP A 54 -43.14 -11.35 32.57
C ASP A 54 -41.86 -10.80 31.99
N ALA A 55 -40.84 -11.67 31.89
CA ALA A 55 -39.62 -11.36 31.23
C ALA A 55 -39.89 -10.97 29.77
N SER A 56 -39.63 -9.71 29.42
CA SER A 56 -39.61 -9.26 28.03
C SER A 56 -38.70 -10.21 27.23
N PRO A 57 -39.14 -10.66 26.07
CA PRO A 57 -38.32 -11.55 25.25
C PRO A 57 -36.99 -10.86 24.95
N THR A 58 -35.90 -11.55 25.28
CA THR A 58 -34.54 -11.16 24.87
C THR A 58 -34.58 -10.91 23.37
N PRO A 59 -34.06 -9.78 22.83
CA PRO A 59 -34.04 -9.54 21.40
C PRO A 59 -33.35 -10.73 20.72
N GLU A 60 -34.06 -11.44 19.85
CA GLU A 60 -33.47 -12.47 19.02
C GLU A 60 -32.24 -11.89 18.34
N ALA A 61 -31.08 -12.49 18.59
CA ALA A 61 -29.83 -12.11 17.95
C ALA A 61 -30.06 -12.21 16.43
N LYS A 62 -30.10 -11.09 15.75
CA LYS A 62 -30.24 -11.05 14.29
C LYS A 62 -29.21 -11.99 13.70
N ALA A 63 -29.65 -13.00 12.94
CA ALA A 63 -28.78 -13.93 12.27
C ALA A 63 -27.69 -13.16 11.47
N ALA A 64 -26.46 -13.62 11.53
CA ALA A 64 -25.36 -12.99 10.78
C ALA A 64 -25.71 -12.96 9.29
N PRO A 65 -25.43 -11.86 8.56
CA PRO A 65 -25.74 -11.75 7.14
C PRO A 65 -25.09 -12.90 6.36
N ALA A 66 -25.87 -13.57 5.49
CA ALA A 66 -25.37 -14.63 4.62
C ALA A 66 -24.48 -14.05 3.51
N ALA A 67 -23.50 -14.83 3.07
CA ALA A 67 -22.75 -14.56 1.85
C ALA A 67 -23.69 -14.60 0.63
N LYS A 68 -23.46 -13.69 -0.32
CA LYS A 68 -24.20 -13.65 -1.59
C LYS A 68 -23.22 -13.55 -2.74
N VAL A 69 -23.51 -14.31 -3.82
CA VAL A 69 -22.74 -14.23 -5.06
C VAL A 69 -23.68 -14.13 -6.25
N TRP A 70 -23.24 -13.41 -7.27
CA TRP A 70 -23.91 -13.26 -8.56
C TRP A 70 -22.98 -13.82 -9.64
N THR A 71 -23.49 -14.65 -10.51
CA THR A 71 -22.72 -15.32 -11.55
C THR A 71 -23.28 -14.96 -12.91
N THR A 72 -22.42 -14.48 -13.80
CA THR A 72 -22.76 -14.08 -15.17
C THR A 72 -21.78 -14.70 -16.17
N LYS A 73 -22.24 -14.91 -17.41
CA LYS A 73 -21.41 -15.46 -18.49
C LYS A 73 -21.13 -14.38 -19.52
N HIS A 74 -19.90 -14.34 -19.98
CA HIS A 74 -19.40 -13.31 -20.87
C HIS A 74 -18.45 -13.88 -21.92
N GLU A 75 -18.25 -13.09 -22.97
CA GLU A 75 -17.21 -13.31 -23.98
C GLU A 75 -16.47 -11.99 -24.22
N MET A 76 -15.20 -12.09 -24.56
CA MET A 76 -14.37 -10.95 -24.96
C MET A 76 -13.37 -11.38 -26.03
N LYS A 77 -12.77 -10.40 -26.73
CA LYS A 77 -11.63 -10.65 -27.62
C LYS A 77 -10.34 -10.23 -26.93
N VAL A 78 -9.37 -11.14 -26.84
CA VAL A 78 -8.04 -10.85 -26.32
C VAL A 78 -6.99 -11.60 -27.15
N GLY A 79 -5.93 -10.92 -27.58
CA GLY A 79 -4.89 -11.52 -28.42
C GLY A 79 -5.41 -12.09 -29.77
N GLY A 80 -6.50 -11.53 -30.31
CA GLY A 80 -7.12 -11.97 -31.54
C GLY A 80 -8.06 -13.18 -31.42
N ALA A 81 -8.18 -13.79 -30.23
CA ALA A 81 -9.05 -14.94 -29.98
C ALA A 81 -10.27 -14.55 -29.12
N VAL A 82 -11.40 -15.25 -29.32
CA VAL A 82 -12.56 -15.15 -28.42
C VAL A 82 -12.30 -15.95 -27.16
N LEU A 83 -12.47 -15.31 -26.01
CA LEU A 83 -12.36 -15.92 -24.70
C LEU A 83 -13.72 -15.85 -24.01
N ALA A 84 -14.36 -17.02 -23.82
CA ALA A 84 -15.56 -17.14 -23.02
C ALA A 84 -15.19 -17.35 -21.55
N TYR A 85 -15.83 -16.62 -20.64
CA TYR A 85 -15.57 -16.70 -19.21
C TYR A 85 -16.82 -16.55 -18.36
N THR A 86 -16.72 -17.00 -17.14
CA THR A 86 -17.73 -16.81 -16.10
C THR A 86 -17.20 -15.81 -15.07
N ALA A 87 -17.97 -14.78 -14.80
CA ALA A 87 -17.72 -13.83 -13.72
C ALA A 87 -18.56 -14.21 -12.50
N THR A 88 -17.93 -14.25 -11.32
CA THR A 88 -18.61 -14.44 -10.02
C THR A 88 -18.22 -13.27 -9.12
N ALA A 89 -19.18 -12.40 -8.83
CA ALA A 89 -19.00 -11.25 -7.94
C ALA A 89 -19.84 -11.42 -6.68
N GLY A 90 -19.34 -10.97 -5.53
CA GLY A 90 -20.12 -11.05 -4.29
C GLY A 90 -19.24 -11.13 -3.05
N THR A 91 -19.72 -11.89 -2.06
CA THR A 91 -19.04 -12.04 -0.78
C THR A 91 -18.85 -13.51 -0.40
N MET A 92 -17.75 -13.79 0.30
CA MET A 92 -17.44 -15.07 0.93
C MET A 92 -17.48 -14.90 2.44
N LEU A 93 -18.08 -15.89 3.14
CA LEU A 93 -18.12 -15.90 4.59
C LEU A 93 -16.78 -16.38 5.14
N ILE A 94 -16.20 -15.64 6.05
CA ILE A 94 -15.03 -16.04 6.85
C ILE A 94 -15.47 -16.29 8.29
N THR A 95 -14.98 -17.36 8.87
CA THR A 95 -15.23 -17.78 10.24
C THR A 95 -13.93 -17.79 11.06
N ASN A 96 -14.06 -17.68 12.38
CA ASN A 96 -12.95 -17.92 13.30
C ASN A 96 -12.74 -19.44 13.56
N ASP A 97 -11.79 -19.78 14.43
CA ASP A 97 -11.44 -21.16 14.78
C ASP A 97 -12.57 -21.95 15.48
N LYS A 98 -13.67 -21.26 15.85
CA LYS A 98 -14.88 -21.85 16.44
C LYS A 98 -16.03 -21.95 15.44
N ASP A 99 -15.76 -21.79 14.16
CA ASP A 99 -16.75 -21.71 13.07
C ASP A 99 -17.77 -20.57 13.21
N GLU A 100 -17.49 -19.57 14.06
CA GLU A 100 -18.36 -18.40 14.20
C GLU A 100 -18.09 -17.39 13.06
N PRO A 101 -19.13 -16.84 12.42
CA PRO A 101 -18.99 -15.81 11.39
C PRO A 101 -18.28 -14.56 11.92
N ILE A 102 -17.21 -14.11 11.24
CA ILE A 102 -16.46 -12.92 11.61
C ILE A 102 -16.37 -11.87 10.50
N ALA A 103 -16.42 -12.27 9.21
CA ALA A 103 -16.42 -11.33 8.11
C ALA A 103 -17.20 -11.84 6.90
N LEU A 104 -17.72 -10.89 6.13
CA LEU A 104 -18.00 -11.09 4.71
C LEU A 104 -16.86 -10.46 3.92
N PHE A 105 -16.22 -11.25 3.08
CA PHE A 105 -15.08 -10.85 2.27
C PHE A 105 -15.52 -10.68 0.82
N GLY A 106 -15.47 -9.46 0.29
CA GLY A 106 -15.87 -9.12 -1.07
C GLY A 106 -14.83 -9.59 -2.09
N PHE A 107 -15.30 -10.12 -3.20
CA PHE A 107 -14.42 -10.54 -4.29
C PHE A 107 -15.13 -10.54 -5.65
N THR A 108 -14.32 -10.52 -6.72
CA THR A 108 -14.79 -10.80 -8.08
C THR A 108 -13.83 -11.78 -8.73
N ALA A 109 -14.35 -12.92 -9.13
CA ALA A 109 -13.57 -13.95 -9.84
C ALA A 109 -13.97 -14.03 -11.31
N TYR A 110 -12.98 -14.14 -12.18
CA TYR A 110 -13.13 -14.38 -13.62
C TYR A 110 -12.46 -15.70 -13.98
N VAL A 111 -13.25 -16.64 -14.47
CA VAL A 111 -12.78 -18.00 -14.77
C VAL A 111 -13.06 -18.31 -16.24
N LYS A 112 -12.01 -18.70 -16.98
CA LYS A 112 -12.14 -19.10 -18.39
C LYS A 112 -12.96 -20.38 -18.51
N ASN A 113 -14.01 -20.34 -19.34
CA ASN A 113 -14.87 -21.50 -19.58
C ASN A 113 -14.12 -22.61 -20.31
N GLY A 114 -14.39 -23.86 -19.92
CA GLY A 114 -13.81 -25.05 -20.56
C GLY A 114 -12.34 -25.31 -20.24
N ALA A 115 -11.70 -24.52 -19.39
CA ALA A 115 -10.34 -24.79 -18.92
C ALA A 115 -10.35 -25.74 -17.71
N ASP A 116 -9.33 -26.59 -17.60
CA ASP A 116 -9.16 -27.47 -16.44
C ASP A 116 -8.70 -26.63 -15.22
N PRO A 117 -9.52 -26.55 -14.14
CA PRO A 117 -9.19 -25.77 -12.96
C PRO A 117 -7.97 -26.27 -12.19
N ARG A 118 -7.48 -27.47 -12.47
CA ARG A 118 -6.31 -28.08 -11.80
C ARG A 118 -4.99 -27.64 -12.41
N THR A 119 -5.00 -27.26 -13.69
CA THR A 119 -3.78 -26.94 -14.46
C THR A 119 -3.75 -25.48 -14.88
N ARG A 120 -4.91 -24.83 -14.99
CA ARG A 120 -4.95 -23.39 -15.34
C ARG A 120 -4.49 -22.54 -14.15
N PRO A 121 -3.56 -21.59 -14.35
CA PRO A 121 -3.12 -20.71 -13.28
C PRO A 121 -4.28 -19.89 -12.67
N VAL A 122 -4.20 -19.62 -11.37
CA VAL A 122 -5.08 -18.68 -10.67
C VAL A 122 -4.23 -17.55 -10.07
N MET A 123 -4.65 -16.31 -10.31
CA MET A 123 -4.03 -15.11 -9.76
C MET A 123 -4.99 -14.41 -8.80
N PHE A 124 -4.56 -14.24 -7.56
CA PHE A 124 -5.24 -13.42 -6.56
C PHE A 124 -4.65 -12.02 -6.59
N ALA A 125 -5.49 -10.99 -6.72
CA ALA A 125 -5.01 -9.62 -6.88
C ALA A 125 -5.78 -8.63 -6.00
N TYR A 126 -5.07 -7.62 -5.49
CA TYR A 126 -5.62 -6.58 -4.63
C TYR A 126 -4.80 -5.29 -4.66
N ASN A 127 -5.47 -4.16 -4.43
CA ASN A 127 -4.80 -2.89 -4.14
C ASN A 127 -4.41 -2.80 -2.66
N GLY A 128 -3.64 -1.78 -2.32
CA GLY A 128 -3.12 -1.55 -0.98
C GLY A 128 -3.92 -0.57 -0.14
N GLY A 129 -3.41 0.59 0.02
CA GLY A 129 -3.91 1.65 0.89
C GLY A 129 -3.00 1.85 2.11
N PRO A 130 -3.18 1.15 3.27
CA PRO A 130 -4.27 0.22 3.61
C PRO A 130 -5.65 0.86 3.52
N GLY A 131 -6.65 0.03 3.19
CA GLY A 131 -8.03 0.50 3.06
C GLY A 131 -8.50 0.83 1.64
N SER A 132 -7.76 0.42 0.58
CA SER A 132 -8.22 0.50 -0.82
C SER A 132 -8.85 -0.79 -1.28
N ALA A 133 -10.01 -0.69 -1.95
CA ALA A 133 -10.62 -1.79 -2.68
C ALA A 133 -9.85 -2.10 -3.96
N SER A 134 -10.04 -3.29 -4.51
CA SER A 134 -9.35 -3.75 -5.72
C SER A 134 -9.79 -3.08 -7.03
N ALA A 135 -10.76 -2.19 -6.98
CA ALA A 135 -11.36 -1.55 -8.16
C ALA A 135 -10.34 -0.81 -9.06
N TRP A 136 -9.24 -0.32 -8.52
CA TRP A 136 -8.20 0.37 -9.29
C TRP A 136 -7.48 -0.58 -10.27
N LEU A 137 -6.90 -1.66 -9.76
CA LEU A 137 -6.31 -2.72 -10.59
C LEU A 137 -7.36 -3.39 -11.47
N HIS A 138 -8.57 -3.59 -10.95
CA HIS A 138 -9.67 -4.26 -11.63
C HIS A 138 -10.07 -3.50 -12.90
N MET A 139 -10.45 -2.21 -12.75
CA MET A 139 -10.87 -1.36 -13.87
C MET A 139 -9.72 -0.66 -14.59
N GLY A 140 -8.51 -0.76 -14.06
CA GLY A 140 -7.32 -0.20 -14.67
C GLY A 140 -6.69 -1.12 -15.71
N ILE A 141 -6.44 -2.40 -15.34
CA ILE A 141 -5.64 -3.30 -16.19
C ILE A 141 -5.97 -4.79 -16.09
N LEU A 142 -6.38 -5.30 -14.91
CA LEU A 142 -6.46 -6.75 -14.72
C LEU A 142 -7.79 -7.35 -15.17
N GLY A 143 -8.92 -6.67 -14.91
CA GLY A 143 -10.25 -7.16 -15.25
C GLY A 143 -10.49 -7.28 -16.75
N PRO A 144 -11.58 -7.97 -17.19
CA PRO A 144 -11.93 -8.10 -18.60
C PRO A 144 -12.46 -6.81 -19.21
N LYS A 145 -12.87 -5.87 -18.38
CA LYS A 145 -13.28 -4.51 -18.77
C LYS A 145 -12.39 -3.50 -18.05
N ARG A 146 -12.14 -2.36 -18.69
CA ARG A 146 -11.42 -1.24 -18.09
C ARG A 146 -12.11 0.09 -18.30
N THR A 147 -11.84 1.03 -17.42
CA THR A 147 -12.22 2.42 -17.59
C THR A 147 -11.43 3.02 -18.75
N LEU A 148 -12.11 3.69 -19.66
CA LEU A 148 -11.43 4.49 -20.69
C LEU A 148 -10.95 5.78 -20.03
N LEU A 149 -9.64 5.89 -19.86
CA LEU A 149 -8.95 7.07 -19.30
C LEU A 149 -8.07 7.70 -20.36
N GLU A 150 -7.98 9.02 -20.34
CA GLU A 150 -6.98 9.77 -21.09
C GLU A 150 -5.82 10.12 -20.14
N ASP A 151 -4.59 9.78 -20.53
CA ASP A 151 -3.40 10.06 -19.74
C ASP A 151 -3.14 11.56 -19.64
N LEU A 152 -2.71 12.02 -18.46
CA LEU A 152 -2.40 13.42 -18.15
C LEU A 152 -3.57 14.42 -18.29
N VAL A 153 -4.79 13.92 -18.45
CA VAL A 153 -6.00 14.73 -18.59
C VAL A 153 -6.93 14.47 -17.40
N PRO A 154 -7.58 15.51 -16.84
CA PRO A 154 -8.61 15.31 -15.83
C PRO A 154 -9.85 14.59 -16.40
N ASN A 155 -10.01 13.31 -16.05
CA ASN A 155 -11.17 12.47 -16.44
C ASN A 155 -12.35 12.70 -15.49
N THR A 156 -12.84 13.93 -15.42
CA THR A 156 -13.83 14.39 -14.42
C THR A 156 -15.20 14.74 -15.03
N ARG A 157 -15.37 14.58 -16.34
CA ARG A 157 -16.63 14.89 -17.04
C ARG A 157 -17.18 13.67 -17.75
N GLY A 158 -18.42 13.31 -17.40
CA GLY A 158 -19.16 12.26 -18.11
C GLY A 158 -19.57 12.66 -19.55
N PRO A 159 -20.02 11.70 -20.37
CA PRO A 159 -20.26 10.30 -19.98
C PRO A 159 -18.96 9.50 -19.85
N PHE A 160 -18.78 8.80 -18.71
CA PHE A 160 -17.69 7.88 -18.51
C PHE A 160 -17.93 6.57 -19.24
N ARG A 161 -16.89 5.91 -19.71
CA ARG A 161 -17.00 4.76 -20.60
C ARG A 161 -16.17 3.58 -20.11
N THR A 162 -16.80 2.41 -20.10
CA THR A 162 -16.13 1.11 -19.96
C THR A 162 -15.84 0.55 -21.34
N VAL A 163 -14.67 -0.02 -21.53
CA VAL A 163 -14.25 -0.68 -22.78
C VAL A 163 -13.76 -2.10 -22.48
N GLU A 164 -13.73 -2.96 -23.52
CA GLU A 164 -13.04 -4.25 -23.39
C GLU A 164 -11.56 -4.02 -23.07
N ASN A 165 -11.00 -4.88 -22.24
CA ASN A 165 -9.62 -4.75 -21.81
C ASN A 165 -8.72 -5.74 -22.54
N GLU A 166 -8.08 -5.30 -23.58
CA GLU A 166 -7.09 -6.05 -24.34
C GLU A 166 -5.83 -6.41 -23.53
N PHE A 167 -5.63 -5.73 -22.39
CA PHE A 167 -4.47 -5.90 -21.50
C PHE A 167 -4.74 -6.85 -20.33
N THR A 168 -5.95 -7.41 -20.23
CA THR A 168 -6.29 -8.35 -19.14
C THR A 168 -5.36 -9.56 -19.10
N ILE A 169 -5.10 -10.10 -17.91
CA ILE A 169 -4.37 -11.37 -17.73
C ILE A 169 -5.24 -12.61 -17.95
N LEU A 170 -6.53 -12.42 -18.20
CA LEU A 170 -7.49 -13.53 -18.27
C LEU A 170 -7.22 -14.52 -19.43
N ASP A 171 -6.43 -14.16 -20.41
CA ASP A 171 -5.94 -15.11 -21.42
C ASP A 171 -4.88 -16.08 -20.89
N ARG A 172 -4.20 -15.79 -19.78
CA ARG A 172 -3.14 -16.60 -19.16
C ARG A 172 -3.57 -17.26 -17.86
N ALA A 173 -4.29 -16.55 -17.01
CA ALA A 173 -4.70 -17.01 -15.67
C ALA A 173 -6.16 -16.70 -15.41
N ASP A 174 -6.82 -17.47 -14.55
CA ASP A 174 -8.05 -17.04 -13.91
C ASP A 174 -7.69 -15.95 -12.89
N LEU A 175 -8.58 -14.99 -12.72
CA LEU A 175 -8.33 -13.80 -11.91
C LEU A 175 -9.33 -13.74 -10.75
N VAL A 176 -8.83 -13.49 -9.54
CA VAL A 176 -9.63 -13.27 -8.33
C VAL A 176 -9.23 -11.92 -7.74
N MET A 177 -10.08 -10.90 -7.93
CA MET A 177 -9.93 -9.59 -7.31
C MET A 177 -10.48 -9.65 -5.89
N ILE A 178 -9.70 -9.26 -4.90
CA ILE A 178 -10.04 -9.34 -3.47
C ILE A 178 -10.19 -7.92 -2.91
N ASP A 179 -11.27 -7.66 -2.20
CA ASP A 179 -11.44 -6.44 -1.41
C ASP A 179 -11.14 -6.76 0.07
N PRO A 180 -10.04 -6.27 0.65
CA PRO A 180 -9.74 -6.46 2.08
C PRO A 180 -10.84 -5.94 2.99
N VAL A 181 -10.97 -6.51 4.20
CA VAL A 181 -12.06 -6.17 5.14
C VAL A 181 -12.06 -4.69 5.49
N GLY A 182 -13.21 -4.05 5.30
CA GLY A 182 -13.42 -2.60 5.41
C GLY A 182 -13.56 -1.91 4.05
N THR A 183 -13.20 -2.59 2.95
CA THR A 183 -13.26 -2.05 1.59
C THR A 183 -14.29 -2.80 0.73
N GLY A 184 -14.65 -2.23 -0.41
CA GLY A 184 -15.63 -2.84 -1.31
C GLY A 184 -16.93 -3.17 -0.61
N PHE A 185 -17.33 -4.43 -0.69
CA PHE A 185 -18.45 -4.98 0.08
C PHE A 185 -17.97 -5.79 1.30
N SER A 186 -16.68 -5.82 1.58
CA SER A 186 -16.09 -6.52 2.71
C SER A 186 -16.33 -5.80 4.03
N ARG A 187 -16.71 -6.54 5.05
CA ARG A 187 -16.97 -5.97 6.38
C ARG A 187 -16.89 -7.01 7.49
N PRO A 188 -16.57 -6.60 8.71
CA PRO A 188 -16.78 -7.43 9.89
C PRO A 188 -18.27 -7.75 10.07
N ILE A 189 -18.59 -8.95 10.53
CA ILE A 189 -19.94 -9.39 10.91
C ILE A 189 -19.88 -10.32 12.11
N GLY A 190 -21.05 -10.56 12.73
CA GLY A 190 -21.19 -11.54 13.82
C GLY A 190 -20.28 -11.20 15.00
N LYS A 191 -19.26 -12.02 15.25
CA LYS A 191 -18.28 -11.86 16.31
C LYS A 191 -17.05 -11.04 15.91
N GLY A 192 -16.88 -10.75 14.61
CA GLY A 192 -15.75 -9.99 14.11
C GLY A 192 -15.89 -8.50 14.34
N GLU A 193 -14.79 -7.86 14.71
CA GLU A 193 -14.66 -6.43 14.91
C GLU A 193 -13.55 -5.86 14.00
N GLY A 194 -13.48 -4.53 13.82
CA GLY A 194 -12.45 -3.89 13.00
C GLY A 194 -11.02 -4.28 13.39
N LYS A 195 -10.74 -4.34 14.70
CA LYS A 195 -9.42 -4.73 15.24
C LYS A 195 -8.95 -6.13 14.84
N ASP A 196 -9.85 -7.01 14.39
CA ASP A 196 -9.51 -8.37 13.93
C ASP A 196 -9.02 -8.37 12.49
N PHE A 197 -9.11 -7.22 11.78
CA PHE A 197 -8.79 -7.07 10.35
C PHE A 197 -7.92 -5.87 10.04
N TRP A 198 -7.97 -4.80 10.85
CA TRP A 198 -7.31 -3.52 10.58
C TRP A 198 -5.96 -3.44 11.28
N GLY A 199 -4.98 -3.99 10.65
CA GLY A 199 -3.59 -4.03 11.06
C GLY A 199 -2.80 -4.95 10.13
N VAL A 200 -1.48 -4.84 10.15
CA VAL A 200 -0.63 -5.56 9.21
C VAL A 200 -0.78 -7.07 9.35
N ASP A 201 -0.64 -7.61 10.57
CA ASP A 201 -0.76 -9.05 10.82
C ASP A 201 -2.19 -9.56 10.57
N GLN A 202 -3.19 -8.79 10.99
CA GLN A 202 -4.60 -9.13 10.84
C GLN A 202 -5.04 -9.15 9.37
N ASP A 203 -4.54 -8.18 8.59
CA ASP A 203 -4.81 -8.07 7.16
C ASP A 203 -4.14 -9.22 6.39
N ILE A 204 -2.87 -9.52 6.65
CA ILE A 204 -2.13 -10.67 6.11
C ILE A 204 -2.89 -11.96 6.38
N LYS A 205 -3.26 -12.21 7.66
CA LYS A 205 -4.00 -13.40 8.06
C LYS A 205 -5.34 -13.50 7.32
N SER A 206 -6.13 -12.43 7.33
CA SER A 206 -7.49 -12.47 6.75
C SER A 206 -7.50 -12.70 5.25
N VAL A 207 -6.52 -12.14 4.52
CA VAL A 207 -6.35 -12.39 3.07
C VAL A 207 -5.86 -13.81 2.82
N SER A 208 -4.96 -14.34 3.65
CA SER A 208 -4.52 -15.75 3.57
C SER A 208 -5.68 -16.73 3.81
N ASP A 209 -6.49 -16.50 4.84
CA ASP A 209 -7.69 -17.29 5.13
C ASP A 209 -8.70 -17.25 3.96
N PHE A 210 -8.89 -16.08 3.34
CA PHE A 210 -9.72 -15.97 2.14
C PHE A 210 -9.18 -16.82 0.99
N ILE A 211 -7.87 -16.75 0.70
CA ILE A 211 -7.23 -17.51 -0.38
C ILE A 211 -7.42 -19.02 -0.15
N VAL A 212 -7.12 -19.51 1.06
CA VAL A 212 -7.30 -20.94 1.42
C VAL A 212 -8.76 -21.38 1.25
N ARG A 213 -9.70 -20.54 1.72
CA ARG A 213 -11.12 -20.84 1.56
C ARG A 213 -11.55 -20.85 0.10
N TYR A 214 -11.02 -19.94 -0.73
CA TYR A 214 -11.27 -19.93 -2.17
C TYR A 214 -10.73 -21.21 -2.83
N LEU A 215 -9.51 -21.63 -2.48
CA LEU A 215 -8.91 -22.87 -3.00
C LEU A 215 -9.79 -24.09 -2.66
N ASN A 216 -10.35 -24.16 -1.45
CA ASN A 216 -11.28 -25.21 -1.02
C ASN A 216 -12.60 -25.15 -1.81
N GLN A 217 -13.24 -23.99 -1.84
CA GLN A 217 -14.59 -23.84 -2.39
C GLN A 217 -14.64 -24.04 -3.91
N TYR A 218 -13.57 -23.61 -4.62
CA TYR A 218 -13.51 -23.66 -6.08
C TYR A 218 -12.56 -24.75 -6.64
N GLY A 219 -12.04 -25.62 -5.78
CA GLY A 219 -11.22 -26.77 -6.19
C GLY A 219 -9.89 -26.41 -6.87
N ARG A 220 -9.20 -25.35 -6.37
CA ARG A 220 -8.00 -24.82 -7.02
C ARG A 220 -6.68 -25.22 -6.37
N TRP A 221 -6.69 -26.26 -5.52
CA TRP A 221 -5.49 -26.69 -4.79
C TRP A 221 -4.34 -27.12 -5.69
N ALA A 222 -4.62 -27.82 -6.78
CA ALA A 222 -3.59 -28.31 -7.71
C ALA A 222 -3.12 -27.25 -8.73
N ALA A 223 -3.84 -26.14 -8.87
CA ALA A 223 -3.52 -25.09 -9.85
C ALA A 223 -2.20 -24.36 -9.51
N PRO A 224 -1.43 -23.92 -10.52
CA PRO A 224 -0.39 -22.90 -10.30
C PRO A 224 -0.99 -21.63 -9.70
N LYS A 225 -0.37 -21.12 -8.64
CA LYS A 225 -0.89 -19.99 -7.85
C LYS A 225 0.01 -18.78 -7.92
N PHE A 226 -0.60 -17.62 -8.21
CA PHE A 226 0.05 -16.32 -8.23
C PHE A 226 -0.69 -15.35 -7.33
N ILE A 227 0.04 -14.46 -6.68
CA ILE A 227 -0.53 -13.32 -5.97
C ILE A 227 0.04 -12.02 -6.53
N LEU A 228 -0.81 -10.99 -6.63
CA LEU A 228 -0.43 -9.67 -7.12
C LEU A 228 -0.94 -8.59 -6.16
N GLY A 229 -0.04 -7.78 -5.64
CA GLY A 229 -0.38 -6.66 -4.77
C GLY A 229 0.22 -5.35 -5.21
N GLU A 230 -0.57 -4.27 -5.13
CA GLU A 230 -0.14 -2.92 -5.46
C GLU A 230 0.02 -2.07 -4.21
N SER A 231 1.06 -1.22 -4.16
CA SER A 231 1.27 -0.24 -3.09
C SER A 231 1.50 -0.94 -1.73
N TYR A 232 0.79 -0.56 -0.67
CA TYR A 232 0.72 -1.32 0.58
C TYR A 232 0.37 -2.81 0.34
N GLY A 233 -0.33 -3.12 -0.75
CA GLY A 233 -0.53 -4.50 -1.20
C GLY A 233 0.77 -5.26 -1.42
N GLY A 234 1.90 -4.61 -1.67
CA GLY A 234 3.23 -5.22 -1.68
C GLY A 234 3.63 -5.74 -0.30
N MET A 235 3.46 -4.93 0.75
CA MET A 235 3.66 -5.33 2.14
C MET A 235 2.75 -6.51 2.51
N ARG A 236 1.45 -6.42 2.22
CA ARG A 236 0.50 -7.53 2.38
C ARG A 236 0.96 -8.78 1.64
N THR A 237 1.37 -8.65 0.37
CA THR A 237 1.76 -9.79 -0.47
C THR A 237 2.99 -10.51 0.07
N ALA A 238 3.97 -9.78 0.56
CA ALA A 238 5.16 -10.37 1.19
C ALA A 238 4.78 -11.22 2.41
N GLY A 239 3.96 -10.66 3.31
CA GLY A 239 3.45 -11.39 4.48
C GLY A 239 2.53 -12.56 4.11
N VAL A 240 1.60 -12.38 3.14
CA VAL A 240 0.70 -13.44 2.65
C VAL A 240 1.49 -14.59 2.03
N ALA A 241 2.56 -14.31 1.29
CA ALA A 241 3.40 -15.37 0.70
C ALA A 241 4.04 -16.25 1.78
N TYR A 242 4.51 -15.63 2.86
CA TYR A 242 5.06 -16.34 4.01
C TYR A 242 3.98 -17.09 4.81
N GLU A 243 2.88 -16.41 5.16
CA GLU A 243 1.76 -17.00 5.93
C GLU A 243 1.13 -18.21 5.23
N LEU A 244 0.89 -18.11 3.91
CA LEU A 244 0.35 -19.22 3.11
C LEU A 244 1.27 -20.44 3.13
N LEU A 245 2.57 -20.23 3.05
CA LEU A 245 3.54 -21.34 3.06
C LEU A 245 3.71 -21.92 4.48
N GLU A 246 3.91 -21.07 5.47
CA GLU A 246 4.26 -21.49 6.84
C GLU A 246 3.05 -22.06 7.61
N LYS A 247 1.87 -21.46 7.47
CA LYS A 247 0.68 -21.84 8.24
C LYS A 247 -0.24 -22.79 7.47
N HIS A 248 -0.30 -22.64 6.14
CA HIS A 248 -1.29 -23.37 5.34
C HIS A 248 -0.66 -24.39 4.38
N ASN A 249 0.67 -24.48 4.30
CA ASN A 249 1.41 -25.31 3.35
C ASN A 249 0.98 -25.07 1.89
N VAL A 250 0.63 -23.82 1.55
CA VAL A 250 0.27 -23.38 0.21
C VAL A 250 1.47 -22.73 -0.45
N ALA A 251 2.08 -23.43 -1.40
CA ALA A 251 3.18 -22.91 -2.19
C ALA A 251 2.66 -22.07 -3.37
N LEU A 252 3.31 -20.91 -3.59
CA LEU A 252 3.06 -20.05 -4.72
C LEU A 252 4.08 -20.33 -5.84
N ASN A 253 3.63 -20.21 -7.10
CA ASN A 253 4.50 -20.23 -8.27
C ASN A 253 5.18 -18.87 -8.48
N GLY A 254 4.46 -17.79 -8.20
CA GLY A 254 5.00 -16.45 -8.35
C GLY A 254 4.27 -15.38 -7.57
N VAL A 255 5.01 -14.33 -7.29
CA VAL A 255 4.56 -13.11 -6.60
C VAL A 255 4.79 -11.92 -7.52
N VAL A 256 3.79 -11.07 -7.69
CA VAL A 256 3.89 -9.82 -8.46
C VAL A 256 3.64 -8.63 -7.55
N LEU A 257 4.56 -7.69 -7.57
CA LEU A 257 4.57 -6.52 -6.69
C LEU A 257 4.53 -5.28 -7.57
N VAL A 258 3.39 -4.60 -7.60
CA VAL A 258 3.17 -3.39 -8.41
C VAL A 258 3.39 -2.17 -7.53
N SER A 259 4.38 -1.35 -7.85
CA SER A 259 4.72 -0.14 -7.06
C SER A 259 4.73 -0.43 -5.55
N PRO A 260 5.49 -1.43 -5.07
CA PRO A 260 5.34 -1.96 -3.73
C PRO A 260 5.85 -1.00 -2.65
N TYR A 261 5.17 -1.04 -1.50
CA TYR A 261 5.63 -0.49 -0.23
C TYR A 261 5.90 -1.64 0.74
N PHE A 262 7.03 -1.64 1.45
CA PHE A 262 7.44 -2.76 2.33
C PHE A 262 7.65 -2.36 3.78
N ASP A 263 7.91 -1.07 4.06
CA ASP A 263 8.49 -0.67 5.34
C ASP A 263 7.87 0.61 5.90
N PHE A 264 7.04 0.47 6.94
CA PHE A 264 6.52 1.60 7.70
C PHE A 264 7.59 2.25 8.61
N ALA A 265 8.66 1.53 8.94
CA ALA A 265 9.70 2.07 9.81
C ALA A 265 10.48 3.20 9.13
N SER A 266 10.78 3.10 7.83
CA SER A 266 11.51 4.12 7.08
C SER A 266 10.81 5.47 7.05
N GLY A 267 9.48 5.48 7.04
CA GLY A 267 8.64 6.69 7.11
C GLY A 267 8.55 7.31 8.51
N ASN A 268 8.80 6.53 9.57
CA ASN A 268 8.58 6.92 10.98
C ASN A 268 9.86 7.09 11.81
N ALA A 269 11.03 7.03 11.20
CA ALA A 269 12.32 6.98 11.91
C ALA A 269 12.73 8.31 12.61
N GLY A 270 11.90 9.33 12.60
CA GLY A 270 12.18 10.59 13.28
C GLY A 270 13.44 11.29 12.76
N VAL A 271 14.39 11.62 13.65
CA VAL A 271 15.63 12.33 13.28
C VAL A 271 16.76 11.42 12.84
N ASN A 272 16.58 10.10 12.89
CA ASN A 272 17.59 9.15 12.46
C ASN A 272 17.78 9.18 10.93
N LEU A 273 18.90 8.63 10.45
CA LEU A 273 19.09 8.40 9.03
C LEU A 273 17.96 7.49 8.54
N ARG A 274 17.21 7.98 7.57
CA ARG A 274 16.17 7.22 6.89
C ARG A 274 16.67 6.94 5.47
N ASP A 275 16.62 5.68 5.10
CA ASP A 275 16.87 5.25 3.72
C ASP A 275 15.91 5.94 2.74
N GLY A 276 14.68 6.25 3.18
CA GLY A 276 13.73 7.06 2.43
C GLY A 276 14.28 8.43 2.01
N ASP A 277 15.02 9.15 2.87
CA ASP A 277 15.61 10.45 2.50
C ASP A 277 16.54 10.33 1.28
N VAL A 278 17.25 9.20 1.15
CA VAL A 278 18.20 8.93 0.05
C VAL A 278 17.47 8.39 -1.19
N ASN A 279 16.59 7.40 -1.00
CA ASN A 279 15.94 6.68 -2.09
C ASN A 279 14.88 7.52 -2.83
N TYR A 280 14.30 8.53 -2.18
CA TYR A 280 13.35 9.46 -2.82
C TYR A 280 14.02 10.43 -3.80
N LEU A 281 15.33 10.69 -3.65
CA LEU A 281 16.03 11.68 -4.46
C LEU A 281 15.95 11.38 -5.96
N SER A 282 16.05 10.11 -6.35
CA SER A 282 15.97 9.71 -7.76
C SER A 282 14.62 10.05 -8.38
N THR A 283 13.52 9.87 -7.64
CA THR A 283 12.18 10.25 -8.12
C THR A 283 11.97 11.77 -8.11
N TYR A 284 12.53 12.51 -7.14
CA TYR A 284 12.56 13.98 -7.21
C TYR A 284 13.26 14.45 -8.48
N ALA A 285 14.40 13.86 -8.80
CA ALA A 285 15.16 14.18 -10.00
C ALA A 285 14.42 13.81 -11.29
N ALA A 286 13.77 12.63 -11.34
CA ALA A 286 12.93 12.23 -12.46
C ALA A 286 11.79 13.22 -12.70
N THR A 287 11.12 13.65 -11.62
CA THR A 287 10.04 14.65 -11.65
C THR A 287 10.53 16.00 -12.19
N ALA A 288 11.65 16.49 -11.65
CA ALA A 288 12.27 17.74 -12.10
C ALA A 288 12.71 17.66 -13.57
N TRP A 289 13.25 16.51 -13.99
CA TRP A 289 13.60 16.26 -15.38
C TRP A 289 12.37 16.29 -16.28
N TYR A 290 11.27 15.63 -15.88
CA TYR A 290 10.03 15.59 -16.65
C TYR A 290 9.44 16.99 -16.86
N HIS A 291 9.33 17.77 -15.80
CA HIS A 291 8.78 19.14 -15.84
C HIS A 291 9.73 20.21 -16.36
N GLN A 292 10.92 19.81 -16.83
CA GLN A 292 11.90 20.71 -17.44
C GLN A 292 12.31 21.90 -16.55
N VAL A 293 12.41 21.65 -15.24
CA VAL A 293 12.80 22.69 -14.27
C VAL A 293 14.30 22.70 -13.96
N LEU A 294 15.05 21.72 -14.49
CA LEU A 294 16.49 21.64 -14.33
C LEU A 294 17.19 22.67 -15.23
N ALA A 295 18.12 23.46 -14.69
CA ALA A 295 18.90 24.44 -15.46
C ALA A 295 19.65 23.83 -16.64
N ASN A 296 20.20 22.62 -16.46
CA ASN A 296 20.90 21.83 -17.49
C ASN A 296 20.26 20.44 -17.56
N ARG A 297 19.09 20.37 -18.20
CA ARG A 297 18.34 19.11 -18.33
C ARG A 297 19.07 18.15 -19.28
N PRO A 298 19.49 16.93 -18.81
CA PRO A 298 20.06 15.90 -19.66
C PRO A 298 19.03 15.38 -20.69
N ALA A 299 19.52 14.93 -21.84
CA ALA A 299 18.66 14.46 -22.93
C ALA A 299 17.93 13.14 -22.59
N GLN A 300 18.55 12.26 -21.81
CA GLN A 300 18.05 10.93 -21.49
C GLN A 300 17.84 10.77 -19.99
N LEU A 301 16.69 10.23 -19.61
CA LEU A 301 16.30 10.04 -18.21
C LEU A 301 17.18 9.01 -17.49
N GLN A 302 17.31 7.81 -18.02
CA GLN A 302 17.97 6.71 -17.31
C GLN A 302 19.46 6.94 -17.02
N PRO A 303 20.30 7.45 -17.95
CA PRO A 303 21.68 7.85 -17.60
C PRO A 303 21.73 8.94 -16.55
N PHE A 304 20.79 9.89 -16.57
CA PHE A 304 20.68 10.93 -15.56
C PHE A 304 20.35 10.36 -14.19
N LEU A 305 19.40 9.43 -14.10
CA LEU A 305 19.03 8.80 -12.83
C LEU A 305 20.21 8.04 -12.21
N ARG A 306 20.99 7.32 -13.02
CA ARG A 306 22.22 6.65 -12.51
C ARG A 306 23.23 7.65 -11.93
N GLU A 307 23.38 8.85 -12.52
CA GLU A 307 24.22 9.91 -11.94
C GLU A 307 23.66 10.40 -10.60
N VAL A 308 22.33 10.53 -10.49
CA VAL A 308 21.66 10.93 -9.24
C VAL A 308 21.82 9.86 -8.15
N GLU A 309 21.67 8.59 -8.50
CA GLU A 309 21.84 7.45 -7.59
C GLU A 309 23.28 7.39 -7.04
N ALA A 310 24.28 7.51 -7.90
CA ALA A 310 25.67 7.59 -7.47
C ALA A 310 25.91 8.79 -6.52
N PHE A 311 25.36 9.96 -6.81
CA PHE A 311 25.43 11.11 -5.91
C PHE A 311 24.71 10.84 -4.58
N ALA A 312 23.55 10.20 -4.61
CA ALA A 312 22.79 9.87 -3.41
C ALA A 312 23.59 8.95 -2.47
N GLU A 313 24.22 7.94 -3.01
CA GLU A 313 24.99 6.94 -2.26
C GLU A 313 26.36 7.44 -1.82
N GLU A 314 27.11 8.10 -2.71
CA GLU A 314 28.52 8.46 -2.45
C GLU A 314 28.69 9.81 -1.75
N VAL A 315 27.72 10.73 -1.87
CA VAL A 315 27.84 12.11 -1.38
C VAL A 315 26.76 12.45 -0.36
N TYR A 316 25.50 12.20 -0.67
CA TYR A 316 24.39 12.65 0.16
C TYR A 316 24.21 11.76 1.41
N ALA A 317 24.12 10.45 1.26
CA ALA A 317 23.96 9.52 2.39
C ALA A 317 25.09 9.62 3.44
N PRO A 318 26.40 9.71 3.07
CA PRO A 318 27.46 9.90 4.03
C PRO A 318 27.36 11.19 4.85
N VAL A 319 26.88 12.28 4.24
CA VAL A 319 26.68 13.55 4.94
C VAL A 319 25.48 13.47 5.90
N LEU A 320 24.39 12.86 5.51
CA LEU A 320 23.28 12.58 6.42
C LEU A 320 23.71 11.74 7.61
N PHE A 321 24.55 10.71 7.39
CA PHE A 321 25.10 9.86 8.45
C PHE A 321 26.03 10.61 9.40
N LYS A 322 26.85 11.54 8.89
CA LYS A 322 27.73 12.39 9.71
C LYS A 322 26.93 13.37 10.58
N GLY A 323 25.77 13.84 10.10
CA GLY A 323 24.95 14.86 10.77
C GLY A 323 25.75 16.13 11.06
N SER A 324 25.77 16.61 12.31
CA SER A 324 26.50 17.82 12.72
C SER A 324 28.02 17.72 12.58
N ARG A 325 28.59 16.54 12.37
CA ARG A 325 30.03 16.33 12.13
C ARG A 325 30.44 16.57 10.67
N ALA A 326 29.48 16.76 9.77
CA ALA A 326 29.78 17.10 8.38
C ALA A 326 30.43 18.49 8.30
N THR A 327 31.52 18.57 7.54
CA THR A 327 32.24 19.81 7.31
C THR A 327 31.45 20.79 6.45
N ALA A 328 31.76 22.08 6.52
CA ALA A 328 31.12 23.09 5.67
C ALA A 328 31.28 22.76 4.16
N ALA A 329 32.43 22.24 3.75
CA ALA A 329 32.67 21.85 2.37
C ALA A 329 31.77 20.68 1.93
N GLU A 330 31.62 19.64 2.77
CA GLU A 330 30.71 18.52 2.51
C GLU A 330 29.25 18.99 2.43
N ARG A 331 28.81 19.84 3.34
CA ARG A 331 27.47 20.44 3.31
C ARG A 331 27.22 21.21 2.02
N GLN A 332 28.16 22.06 1.59
CA GLN A 332 28.07 22.82 0.34
C GLN A 332 28.01 21.91 -0.88
N LYS A 333 28.81 20.84 -0.91
CA LYS A 333 28.76 19.85 -2.01
C LYS A 333 27.39 19.19 -2.12
N VAL A 334 26.79 18.80 -0.99
CA VAL A 334 25.44 18.22 -0.94
C VAL A 334 24.40 19.24 -1.42
N LEU A 335 24.41 20.48 -0.91
CA LEU A 335 23.44 21.51 -1.33
C LEU A 335 23.51 21.79 -2.82
N ALA A 336 24.70 21.90 -3.38
CA ALA A 336 24.90 22.12 -4.81
C ALA A 336 24.34 20.94 -5.64
N GLY A 337 24.57 19.69 -5.20
CA GLY A 337 24.04 18.50 -5.85
C GLY A 337 22.52 18.41 -5.77
N LEU A 338 21.94 18.57 -4.58
CA LEU A 338 20.50 18.55 -4.37
C LEU A 338 19.78 19.61 -5.24
N ALA A 339 20.30 20.83 -5.25
CA ALA A 339 19.73 21.89 -6.11
C ALA A 339 19.86 21.56 -7.61
N ARG A 340 21.01 21.04 -8.04
CA ARG A 340 21.27 20.65 -9.43
C ARG A 340 20.31 19.57 -9.91
N TYR A 341 20.09 18.52 -9.09
CA TYR A 341 19.32 17.34 -9.49
C TYR A 341 17.81 17.51 -9.33
N THR A 342 17.36 18.35 -8.40
CA THR A 342 15.94 18.49 -8.09
C THR A 342 15.31 19.78 -8.61
N GLY A 343 16.11 20.77 -9.04
CA GLY A 343 15.60 22.09 -9.42
C GLY A 343 15.09 22.95 -8.26
N VAL A 344 15.08 22.43 -7.04
CA VAL A 344 14.74 23.18 -5.82
C VAL A 344 15.99 23.90 -5.31
N SER A 345 15.86 25.15 -4.85
CA SER A 345 17.01 25.97 -4.48
C SER A 345 17.84 25.40 -3.34
N ALA A 346 19.15 25.66 -3.35
CA ALA A 346 20.05 25.26 -2.28
C ALA A 346 19.65 25.87 -0.92
N ASP A 347 19.12 27.09 -0.91
CA ASP A 347 18.60 27.75 0.29
C ASP A 347 17.40 27.00 0.90
N TYR A 348 16.50 26.49 0.06
CA TYR A 348 15.38 25.68 0.54
C TYR A 348 15.87 24.36 1.13
N TRP A 349 16.79 23.66 0.47
CA TRP A 349 17.38 22.43 0.96
C TRP A 349 18.17 22.61 2.26
N ASP A 350 18.88 23.75 2.42
CA ASP A 350 19.60 24.04 3.67
C ASP A 350 18.63 24.29 4.83
N LYS A 351 17.56 25.08 4.60
CA LYS A 351 16.48 25.28 5.58
C LYS A 351 15.77 23.98 5.96
N ALA A 352 15.61 23.05 5.03
CA ALA A 352 15.08 21.71 5.26
C ALA A 352 16.09 20.77 5.94
N ASN A 353 17.29 21.23 6.27
CA ASN A 353 18.40 20.43 6.81
C ASN A 353 18.65 19.17 5.97
N PHE A 354 18.63 19.31 4.65
CA PHE A 354 18.79 18.29 3.62
C PHE A 354 17.65 17.24 3.55
N ARG A 355 16.62 17.34 4.37
CA ARG A 355 15.51 16.38 4.43
C ARG A 355 14.21 17.06 4.03
N MET A 356 13.76 16.77 2.82
CA MET A 356 12.51 17.30 2.26
C MET A 356 11.51 16.15 2.14
N SER A 357 10.34 16.30 2.75
CA SER A 357 9.27 15.33 2.51
C SER A 357 8.71 15.45 1.09
N GLU A 358 8.06 14.38 0.60
CA GLU A 358 7.41 14.41 -0.70
C GLU A 358 6.40 15.57 -0.82
N GLY A 359 5.60 15.82 0.22
CA GLY A 359 4.61 16.90 0.21
C GLY A 359 5.22 18.30 0.04
N HIS A 360 6.36 18.54 0.69
CA HIS A 360 7.12 19.81 0.49
C HIS A 360 7.68 19.91 -0.92
N PHE A 361 8.28 18.83 -1.44
CA PHE A 361 8.84 18.80 -2.80
C PHE A 361 7.78 19.07 -3.87
N LEU A 362 6.64 18.39 -3.78
CA LEU A 362 5.53 18.50 -4.74
C LEU A 362 4.90 19.91 -4.76
N GLN A 363 4.90 20.60 -3.61
CA GLN A 363 4.45 21.99 -3.50
C GLN A 363 5.50 22.97 -4.01
N GLU A 364 6.79 22.73 -3.67
CA GLU A 364 7.87 23.69 -3.94
C GLU A 364 8.32 23.70 -5.40
N LEU A 365 8.38 22.53 -6.05
CA LEU A 365 8.98 22.36 -7.37
C LEU A 365 8.51 23.38 -8.42
N MET A 366 7.22 23.67 -8.46
CA MET A 366 6.63 24.62 -9.40
C MET A 366 5.80 25.71 -8.70
N ARG A 367 6.10 26.00 -7.45
CA ARG A 367 5.42 27.04 -6.63
C ARG A 367 5.31 28.38 -7.34
N ASN A 368 6.39 28.82 -8.01
CA ASN A 368 6.44 30.07 -8.75
C ASN A 368 5.50 30.12 -9.96
N LYS A 369 5.02 28.97 -10.43
CA LYS A 369 4.02 28.84 -11.49
C LYS A 369 2.59 28.67 -10.94
N GLY A 370 2.42 28.63 -9.62
CA GLY A 370 1.13 28.35 -8.98
C GLY A 370 0.60 26.94 -9.22
N VAL A 371 1.51 25.97 -9.42
CA VAL A 371 1.19 24.59 -9.80
C VAL A 371 1.79 23.61 -8.79
N VAL A 372 1.04 22.56 -8.49
CA VAL A 372 1.49 21.40 -7.72
C VAL A 372 1.54 20.15 -8.60
N THR A 373 2.41 19.21 -8.28
CA THR A 373 2.51 17.91 -8.95
C THR A 373 1.82 16.81 -8.15
N GLY A 374 1.40 15.74 -8.81
CA GLY A 374 0.81 14.57 -8.17
C GLY A 374 1.84 13.77 -7.35
N ARG A 375 1.38 13.11 -6.28
CA ARG A 375 2.19 12.17 -5.50
C ARG A 375 2.18 10.77 -6.11
N VAL A 376 1.00 10.32 -6.50
CA VAL A 376 0.79 8.99 -7.11
C VAL A 376 1.38 8.94 -8.52
N ASP A 377 1.33 10.02 -9.26
CA ASP A 377 2.04 10.18 -10.53
C ASP A 377 2.48 11.64 -10.69
N THR A 378 3.78 11.87 -10.56
CA THR A 378 4.33 13.22 -10.57
C THR A 378 4.29 13.90 -11.95
N ARG A 379 3.90 13.19 -13.01
CA ARG A 379 3.64 13.77 -14.34
C ARG A 379 2.35 14.62 -14.35
N TYR A 380 1.39 14.29 -13.48
CA TYR A 380 0.14 15.03 -13.34
C TYR A 380 0.36 16.33 -12.58
N THR A 381 -0.33 17.37 -13.02
CA THR A 381 -0.25 18.69 -12.40
C THR A 381 -1.64 19.33 -12.27
N SER A 382 -1.77 20.22 -11.30
CA SER A 382 -2.95 21.09 -11.17
C SER A 382 -2.58 22.41 -10.49
N GLY A 383 -3.48 23.40 -10.55
CA GLY A 383 -3.29 24.66 -9.82
C GLY A 383 -3.28 24.42 -8.31
N THR A 384 -2.40 25.10 -7.60
CA THR A 384 -2.39 25.04 -6.13
C THR A 384 -3.56 25.85 -5.56
N LEU A 385 -4.19 25.34 -4.50
CA LEU A 385 -5.23 26.07 -3.75
C LEU A 385 -4.62 27.19 -2.88
N ASN A 386 -3.39 27.05 -2.45
CA ASN A 386 -2.66 28.02 -1.66
C ASN A 386 -1.16 27.99 -2.03
N PRO A 387 -0.66 28.99 -2.78
CA PRO A 387 0.76 29.05 -3.15
C PRO A 387 1.72 29.18 -1.96
N LEU A 388 1.21 29.62 -0.80
CA LEU A 388 1.99 29.76 0.44
C LEU A 388 1.91 28.51 1.34
N ALA A 389 1.17 27.47 0.93
CA ALA A 389 1.15 26.22 1.70
C ALA A 389 2.54 25.57 1.74
N GLU A 390 2.88 24.96 2.87
CA GLU A 390 4.14 24.22 3.04
C GLU A 390 4.13 22.90 2.24
N THR A 391 2.98 22.23 2.21
CA THR A 391 2.80 20.96 1.50
C THR A 391 1.62 21.04 0.55
N MET A 392 1.59 20.17 -0.46
CA MET A 392 0.46 20.10 -1.38
C MET A 392 -0.83 19.74 -0.63
N PRO A 393 -1.94 20.44 -0.91
CA PRO A 393 -3.21 20.25 -0.20
C PRO A 393 -4.04 19.05 -0.72
N TYR A 394 -3.74 18.52 -1.90
CA TYR A 394 -4.44 17.40 -2.54
C TYR A 394 -3.58 16.80 -3.65
N ASP A 395 -3.89 15.56 -4.05
CA ASP A 395 -3.19 14.89 -5.15
C ASP A 395 -3.90 15.14 -6.49
N PRO A 396 -3.28 15.86 -7.44
CA PRO A 396 -3.82 16.08 -8.78
C PRO A 396 -4.17 14.79 -9.53
N TYR A 397 -3.38 13.73 -9.37
CA TYR A 397 -3.64 12.45 -10.02
C TYR A 397 -4.93 11.81 -9.54
N GLY A 398 -5.11 11.68 -8.22
CA GLY A 398 -6.32 11.11 -7.63
C GLY A 398 -7.58 11.86 -8.09
N SER A 399 -7.50 13.20 -8.09
CA SER A 399 -8.60 14.05 -8.56
C SER A 399 -8.90 13.86 -10.06
N ALA A 400 -7.89 13.56 -10.87
CA ALA A 400 -8.04 13.40 -12.31
C ALA A 400 -8.71 12.10 -12.73
N ILE A 401 -8.50 10.98 -12.01
CA ILE A 401 -8.93 9.65 -12.47
C ILE A 401 -10.05 9.02 -11.63
N ALA A 402 -10.12 9.31 -10.33
CA ALA A 402 -11.05 8.63 -9.43
C ALA A 402 -12.52 8.73 -9.86
N PRO A 403 -13.06 9.90 -10.31
CA PRO A 403 -14.45 10.00 -10.72
C PRO A 403 -14.83 9.03 -11.85
N ALA A 404 -13.95 8.85 -12.84
CA ALA A 404 -14.20 7.95 -13.95
C ALA A 404 -14.19 6.47 -13.52
N ILE A 405 -13.21 6.07 -12.69
CA ILE A 405 -13.10 4.70 -12.17
C ILE A 405 -14.30 4.36 -11.28
N VAL A 406 -14.69 5.25 -10.37
CA VAL A 406 -15.85 5.04 -9.48
C VAL A 406 -17.13 4.87 -10.29
N ALA A 407 -17.35 5.73 -11.28
CA ALA A 407 -18.56 5.70 -12.08
C ALA A 407 -18.65 4.41 -12.93
N THR A 408 -17.57 4.08 -13.66
CA THR A 408 -17.54 2.91 -14.54
C THR A 408 -17.55 1.60 -13.75
N PHE A 409 -16.90 1.54 -12.59
CA PHE A 409 -16.94 0.37 -11.73
C PHE A 409 -18.36 0.08 -11.23
N ASN A 410 -19.05 1.10 -10.69
CA ASN A 410 -20.41 0.93 -10.20
C ASN A 410 -21.40 0.55 -11.32
N ASP A 411 -21.24 1.14 -12.52
CA ASP A 411 -22.05 0.79 -13.67
C ASP A 411 -21.79 -0.65 -14.12
N TYR A 412 -20.51 -1.04 -14.28
CA TYR A 412 -20.11 -2.40 -14.63
C TYR A 412 -20.64 -3.45 -13.64
N TYR A 413 -20.51 -3.20 -12.35
CA TYR A 413 -20.99 -4.12 -11.31
C TYR A 413 -22.51 -4.33 -11.37
N ARG A 414 -23.28 -3.26 -11.59
CA ARG A 414 -24.74 -3.31 -11.63
C ARG A 414 -25.27 -3.83 -12.97
N GLN A 415 -24.72 -3.31 -14.07
CA GLN A 415 -25.28 -3.57 -15.40
C GLN A 415 -24.76 -4.87 -16.01
N GLU A 416 -23.48 -5.22 -15.84
CA GLU A 416 -22.89 -6.39 -16.46
C GLU A 416 -22.76 -7.56 -15.47
N LEU A 417 -22.24 -7.35 -14.26
CA LEU A 417 -22.09 -8.41 -13.26
C LEU A 417 -23.37 -8.68 -12.48
N LYS A 418 -24.41 -7.87 -12.65
CA LYS A 418 -25.73 -8.02 -12.02
C LYS A 418 -25.70 -8.07 -10.49
N VAL A 419 -24.76 -7.36 -9.88
CA VAL A 419 -24.65 -7.30 -8.42
C VAL A 419 -25.77 -6.43 -7.86
N GLU A 420 -26.72 -7.07 -7.20
CA GLU A 420 -27.83 -6.44 -6.51
C GLU A 420 -27.47 -6.22 -5.04
N SER A 421 -27.01 -5.02 -4.73
CA SER A 421 -26.64 -4.62 -3.36
C SER A 421 -27.18 -3.22 -3.07
N ASP A 422 -27.87 -3.07 -1.94
CA ASP A 422 -28.29 -1.77 -1.40
C ASP A 422 -27.12 -1.01 -0.74
N ARG A 423 -25.96 -1.68 -0.58
CA ARG A 423 -24.77 -1.08 0.02
C ARG A 423 -23.94 -0.35 -1.03
N SER A 424 -23.37 0.77 -0.60
CA SER A 424 -22.33 1.44 -1.37
C SER A 424 -21.05 0.60 -1.38
N TYR A 425 -20.39 0.54 -2.53
CA TYR A 425 -19.05 -0.02 -2.65
C TYR A 425 -18.05 0.99 -2.09
N VAL A 426 -17.26 0.56 -1.10
CA VAL A 426 -16.27 1.41 -0.42
C VAL A 426 -14.96 1.36 -1.19
N LEU A 427 -14.72 2.31 -2.08
CA LEU A 427 -13.50 2.37 -2.89
C LEU A 427 -12.25 2.61 -2.03
N SER A 428 -12.36 3.52 -1.04
CA SER A 428 -11.29 3.83 -0.10
C SER A 428 -11.88 4.07 1.29
N ALA A 429 -11.41 3.34 2.26
CA ALA A 429 -11.80 3.45 3.66
C ALA A 429 -10.70 4.18 4.45
N GLY A 430 -11.07 5.15 5.28
CA GLY A 430 -10.14 5.92 6.11
C GLY A 430 -9.67 5.13 7.34
N LEU A 431 -9.02 3.98 7.14
CA LEU A 431 -8.64 3.06 8.23
C LEU A 431 -7.44 3.52 9.07
N TRP A 432 -6.74 4.56 8.67
CA TRP A 432 -5.47 5.00 9.27
C TRP A 432 -5.51 5.25 10.79
N LYS A 433 -6.66 5.64 11.33
CA LYS A 433 -6.82 5.93 12.76
C LYS A 433 -6.89 4.68 13.62
N ASP A 434 -7.35 3.59 13.02
CA ASP A 434 -7.63 2.32 13.70
C ASP A 434 -6.67 1.21 13.27
N TRP A 435 -5.67 1.56 12.43
CA TRP A 435 -4.72 0.61 11.86
C TRP A 435 -3.60 0.26 12.84
N ASP A 436 -3.34 -1.03 13.02
CA ASP A 436 -2.20 -1.52 13.81
C ASP A 436 -0.98 -1.71 12.90
N ASP A 437 0.00 -0.80 13.03
CA ASP A 437 1.26 -0.83 12.26
C ASP A 437 2.24 -1.92 12.74
N ARG A 438 1.95 -2.56 13.86
CA ARG A 438 2.82 -3.58 14.44
C ARG A 438 2.81 -4.84 13.58
N HIS A 439 3.97 -5.52 13.56
CA HIS A 439 4.15 -6.74 12.81
C HIS A 439 4.92 -7.79 13.60
N THR A 440 4.50 -9.05 13.46
CA THR A 440 5.19 -10.22 14.01
C THR A 440 6.06 -10.83 12.92
N ARG A 441 7.37 -10.56 12.98
CA ARG A 441 8.35 -11.01 12.01
C ARG A 441 8.50 -12.54 12.01
N PRO A 442 9.00 -13.15 10.93
CA PRO A 442 9.47 -14.53 10.97
C PRO A 442 10.38 -14.76 12.18
N GLY A 443 10.14 -15.83 12.96
CA GLY A 443 10.82 -16.07 14.24
C GLY A 443 10.13 -15.49 15.48
N GLY A 444 8.98 -14.80 15.32
CA GLY A 444 8.06 -14.47 16.40
C GLY A 444 8.30 -13.14 17.14
N SER A 445 9.34 -12.36 16.77
CA SER A 445 9.55 -11.04 17.38
C SER A 445 8.56 -10.01 16.83
N ARG A 446 7.89 -9.27 17.72
CA ARG A 446 6.93 -8.22 17.34
C ARG A 446 7.60 -6.85 17.32
N VAL A 447 7.48 -6.16 16.20
CA VAL A 447 8.03 -4.81 15.98
C VAL A 447 6.91 -3.76 15.93
N PRO A 448 7.20 -2.50 16.35
CA PRO A 448 6.18 -1.45 16.39
C PRO A 448 5.75 -0.94 15.00
N PHE A 449 6.62 -1.05 14.00
CA PHE A 449 6.37 -0.68 12.61
C PHE A 449 6.75 -1.84 11.71
N ALA A 450 5.82 -2.24 10.85
CA ALA A 450 6.02 -3.36 9.94
C ALA A 450 7.12 -3.08 8.92
N ASN A 451 7.94 -4.11 8.71
CA ASN A 451 8.78 -4.28 7.53
C ASN A 451 8.65 -5.74 7.10
N THR A 452 7.98 -5.99 5.98
CA THR A 452 7.67 -7.34 5.52
C THR A 452 8.63 -7.86 4.45
N ILE A 453 9.75 -7.16 4.23
CA ILE A 453 10.77 -7.65 3.30
C ILE A 453 11.42 -8.94 3.82
N GLU A 454 11.49 -9.12 5.15
CA GLU A 454 11.95 -10.36 5.77
C GLU A 454 11.01 -11.53 5.49
N ASP A 455 9.68 -11.31 5.52
CA ASP A 455 8.68 -12.31 5.17
C ASP A 455 8.86 -12.79 3.73
N LEU A 456 9.08 -11.86 2.80
CA LEU A 456 9.38 -12.19 1.42
C LEU A 456 10.65 -13.03 1.31
N GLY A 457 11.72 -12.63 2.00
CA GLY A 457 12.99 -13.37 2.05
C GLY A 457 12.84 -14.79 2.59
N HIS A 458 12.05 -14.95 3.67
CA HIS A 458 11.72 -16.28 4.22
C HIS A 458 10.90 -17.12 3.25
N ALA A 459 9.84 -16.54 2.65
CA ALA A 459 9.00 -17.24 1.66
C ALA A 459 9.83 -17.72 0.46
N MET A 460 10.73 -16.86 -0.07
CA MET A 460 11.64 -17.21 -1.17
C MET A 460 12.66 -18.26 -0.79
N THR A 461 13.13 -18.26 0.45
CA THR A 461 14.10 -19.27 0.95
C THR A 461 13.43 -20.63 1.14
N LEU A 462 12.24 -20.66 1.73
CA LEU A 462 11.47 -21.89 1.96
C LEU A 462 10.88 -22.46 0.67
N ASN A 463 10.59 -21.59 -0.32
CA ASN A 463 10.15 -21.98 -1.66
C ASN A 463 11.11 -21.42 -2.72
N PRO A 464 12.29 -22.04 -2.94
CA PRO A 464 13.31 -21.53 -3.86
C PRO A 464 12.91 -21.58 -5.34
N ARG A 465 11.75 -22.16 -5.66
CA ARG A 465 11.18 -22.12 -7.01
C ARG A 465 10.24 -20.95 -7.23
N MET A 466 9.77 -20.28 -6.18
CA MET A 466 8.93 -19.09 -6.29
C MET A 466 9.71 -17.95 -6.93
N LYS A 467 9.10 -17.32 -7.93
CA LYS A 467 9.65 -16.13 -8.59
C LYS A 467 8.94 -14.87 -8.15
N VAL A 468 9.66 -13.76 -8.17
CA VAL A 468 9.13 -12.44 -7.83
C VAL A 468 9.33 -11.48 -9.00
N LEU A 469 8.24 -10.83 -9.43
CA LEU A 469 8.28 -9.75 -10.40
C LEU A 469 7.88 -8.46 -9.70
N ILE A 470 8.76 -7.47 -9.72
CA ILE A 470 8.46 -6.11 -9.26
C ILE A 470 8.25 -5.23 -10.48
N GLN A 471 7.16 -4.45 -10.49
CA GLN A 471 6.82 -3.50 -11.53
C GLN A 471 6.72 -2.12 -10.90
N THR A 472 7.55 -1.15 -11.33
CA THR A 472 7.65 0.16 -10.67
C THR A 472 7.83 1.29 -11.68
N GLY A 473 7.26 2.47 -11.37
CA GLY A 473 7.29 3.65 -12.23
C GLY A 473 8.34 4.68 -11.79
N TYR A 474 9.03 5.30 -12.75
CA TYR A 474 10.02 6.34 -12.47
C TYR A 474 9.42 7.61 -11.84
N PHE A 475 8.12 7.85 -12.04
CA PHE A 475 7.42 9.06 -11.59
C PHE A 475 6.47 8.79 -10.41
N ASP A 476 6.67 7.67 -9.71
CA ASP A 476 5.94 7.28 -8.51
C ASP A 476 6.61 7.87 -7.26
N LEU A 477 5.98 8.84 -6.62
CA LEU A 477 6.46 9.39 -5.36
C LEU A 477 5.71 8.85 -4.13
N ALA A 478 4.67 8.04 -4.36
CA ALA A 478 4.01 7.29 -3.30
C ALA A 478 4.85 6.09 -2.86
N CYS A 479 5.47 5.39 -3.85
CA CYS A 479 6.38 4.26 -3.63
C CYS A 479 7.54 4.37 -4.64
N PRO A 480 8.56 5.20 -4.38
CA PRO A 480 9.66 5.42 -5.32
C PRO A 480 10.35 4.14 -5.75
N TYR A 481 10.68 4.03 -7.04
CA TYR A 481 11.28 2.83 -7.61
C TYR A 481 12.57 2.40 -6.88
N ARG A 482 13.39 3.35 -6.43
CA ARG A 482 14.62 3.06 -5.71
C ARG A 482 14.37 2.41 -4.35
N THR A 483 13.21 2.64 -3.71
CA THR A 483 12.87 1.94 -2.46
C THR A 483 12.62 0.45 -2.71
N ALA A 484 12.03 0.09 -3.86
CA ALA A 484 11.83 -1.30 -4.24
C ALA A 484 13.16 -2.00 -4.60
N GLU A 485 14.06 -1.32 -5.31
CA GLU A 485 15.41 -1.81 -5.58
C GLU A 485 16.18 -2.04 -4.28
N TYR A 486 16.22 -1.03 -3.42
CA TYR A 486 16.88 -1.09 -2.12
C TYR A 486 16.39 -2.27 -1.28
N ALA A 487 15.07 -2.51 -1.24
CA ALA A 487 14.49 -3.62 -0.52
C ALA A 487 15.00 -4.98 -1.04
N VAL A 488 15.07 -5.17 -2.37
CA VAL A 488 15.58 -6.40 -2.98
C VAL A 488 17.09 -6.57 -2.76
N GLU A 489 17.86 -5.52 -2.92
CA GLU A 489 19.31 -5.51 -2.71
C GLU A 489 19.68 -5.89 -1.27
N HIS A 490 18.83 -5.52 -0.30
CA HIS A 490 19.04 -5.77 1.14
C HIS A 490 18.27 -7.00 1.66
N LEU A 491 17.66 -7.81 0.78
CA LEU A 491 17.11 -9.11 1.20
C LEU A 491 18.20 -9.96 1.87
N ALA A 492 17.97 -10.36 3.10
CA ALA A 492 18.90 -11.21 3.88
C ALA A 492 18.85 -12.68 3.44
N VAL A 493 19.07 -12.94 2.14
CA VAL A 493 19.03 -14.26 1.52
C VAL A 493 20.29 -14.51 0.70
N THR A 494 20.51 -15.76 0.29
CA THR A 494 21.61 -16.09 -0.62
C THR A 494 21.40 -15.47 -2.00
N GLU A 495 22.48 -15.25 -2.76
CA GLU A 495 22.40 -14.72 -4.12
C GLU A 495 21.55 -15.59 -5.05
N ALA A 496 21.62 -16.91 -4.90
CA ALA A 496 20.78 -17.85 -5.64
C ALA A 496 19.29 -17.65 -5.40
N VAL A 497 18.89 -17.29 -4.18
CA VAL A 497 17.49 -16.95 -3.84
C VAL A 497 17.14 -15.55 -4.33
N ARG A 498 18.01 -14.55 -4.12
CA ARG A 498 17.79 -13.16 -4.58
C ARG A 498 17.59 -13.08 -6.09
N SER A 499 18.32 -13.87 -6.87
CA SER A 499 18.19 -13.93 -8.34
C SER A 499 16.82 -14.40 -8.85
N ASN A 500 15.93 -14.87 -7.95
CA ASN A 500 14.54 -15.14 -8.29
C ASN A 500 13.66 -13.88 -8.35
N ALA A 501 14.15 -12.74 -7.88
CA ALA A 501 13.48 -11.45 -8.02
C ALA A 501 13.96 -10.71 -9.27
N SER A 502 13.02 -10.12 -9.98
CA SER A 502 13.28 -9.27 -11.17
C SER A 502 12.48 -7.97 -11.06
N ILE A 503 13.02 -6.89 -11.62
CA ILE A 503 12.39 -5.56 -11.58
C ILE A 503 12.16 -5.08 -13.01
N ALA A 504 10.96 -4.59 -13.29
CA ALA A 504 10.57 -3.95 -14.54
C ALA A 504 10.18 -2.48 -14.28
N TYR A 505 10.71 -1.56 -15.09
CA TYR A 505 10.53 -0.12 -14.94
C TYR A 505 9.61 0.45 -16.01
N TYR A 506 8.85 1.50 -15.64
CA TYR A 506 7.84 2.12 -16.49
C TYR A 506 7.99 3.66 -16.49
N ASP A 507 7.78 4.26 -17.66
CA ASP A 507 7.76 5.72 -17.83
C ASP A 507 6.43 6.34 -17.35
N ALA A 508 6.02 5.98 -16.14
CA ALA A 508 4.75 6.33 -15.52
C ALA A 508 4.93 6.46 -13.99
N GLY A 509 3.86 6.82 -13.29
CA GLY A 509 3.81 6.82 -11.83
C GLY A 509 3.35 5.48 -11.24
N HIS A 510 2.70 5.54 -10.09
CA HIS A 510 2.26 4.43 -9.23
C HIS A 510 1.32 3.46 -9.95
N MET A 511 0.27 4.00 -10.57
CA MET A 511 -0.69 3.26 -11.38
C MET A 511 -0.26 3.35 -12.85
N MET A 512 0.81 2.66 -13.22
CA MET A 512 1.40 2.71 -14.56
C MET A 512 0.43 2.30 -15.67
N TYR A 513 -0.64 1.65 -15.30
CA TYR A 513 -1.71 1.22 -16.20
C TYR A 513 -2.71 2.33 -16.60
N VAL A 514 -2.44 3.59 -16.28
CA VAL A 514 -3.12 4.76 -16.87
C VAL A 514 -2.38 5.27 -18.11
N HIS A 515 -1.08 5.00 -18.23
CA HIS A 515 -0.24 5.39 -19.35
C HIS A 515 -0.25 4.32 -20.45
N PRO A 516 -0.81 4.57 -21.67
CA PRO A 516 -1.02 3.54 -22.67
C PRO A 516 0.21 2.73 -23.07
N PRO A 517 1.42 3.32 -23.30
CA PRO A 517 2.62 2.54 -23.57
C PRO A 517 3.00 1.62 -22.40
N SER A 518 2.81 2.07 -21.16
CA SER A 518 3.08 1.28 -19.95
C SER A 518 2.08 0.14 -19.77
N MET A 519 0.80 0.31 -20.17
CA MET A 519 -0.20 -0.76 -20.14
C MET A 519 0.23 -1.95 -21.01
N GLN A 520 0.68 -1.69 -22.23
CA GLN A 520 1.15 -2.75 -23.12
C GLN A 520 2.38 -3.47 -22.56
N LYS A 521 3.35 -2.71 -22.04
CA LYS A 521 4.53 -3.27 -21.40
C LYS A 521 4.16 -4.10 -20.17
N PHE A 522 3.27 -3.58 -19.32
CA PHE A 522 2.76 -4.27 -18.12
C PHE A 522 2.14 -5.63 -18.48
N LYS A 523 1.25 -5.65 -19.49
CA LYS A 523 0.64 -6.87 -20.00
C LYS A 523 1.69 -7.88 -20.48
N ASN A 524 2.68 -7.42 -21.24
CA ASN A 524 3.73 -8.29 -21.79
C ASN A 524 4.58 -8.88 -20.67
N ASP A 525 5.05 -8.06 -19.72
CA ASP A 525 5.89 -8.48 -18.60
C ASP A 525 5.14 -9.48 -17.70
N LEU A 526 3.89 -9.16 -17.35
CA LEU A 526 3.04 -10.03 -16.51
C LEU A 526 2.72 -11.36 -17.22
N SER A 527 2.40 -11.32 -18.52
CA SER A 527 2.11 -12.54 -19.28
C SER A 527 3.34 -13.44 -19.40
N ALA A 528 4.50 -12.87 -19.71
CA ALA A 528 5.76 -13.61 -19.78
C ALA A 528 6.12 -14.25 -18.42
N PHE A 529 5.90 -13.51 -17.33
CA PHE A 529 6.13 -14.00 -15.98
C PHE A 529 5.22 -15.19 -15.63
N VAL A 530 3.92 -15.10 -15.93
CA VAL A 530 2.98 -16.20 -15.68
C VAL A 530 3.32 -17.40 -16.55
N ASP A 531 3.55 -17.20 -17.84
CA ASP A 531 3.86 -18.29 -18.79
C ASP A 531 5.14 -19.06 -18.40
N ALA A 532 6.16 -18.36 -17.91
CA ALA A 532 7.44 -18.96 -17.49
C ALA A 532 7.32 -19.75 -16.17
N ASN A 533 6.37 -19.41 -15.29
CA ASN A 533 6.31 -19.92 -13.93
C ASN A 533 5.05 -20.76 -13.62
N ALA A 534 4.18 -20.96 -14.59
CA ALA A 534 2.95 -21.76 -14.42
C ALA A 534 3.16 -23.28 -14.50
N ARG A 535 4.39 -23.75 -14.75
CA ARG A 535 4.73 -25.16 -14.95
C ARG A 535 5.44 -25.77 -13.73
#